data_1c183ca586b7138c81e584adddce3d5c
#
_entry.id   1c183ca586b7138c81e584adddce3d5c
#
_cell.length_a   1.000
_cell.length_b   1.000
_cell.length_c   1.000
_cell.angle_alpha   90.00
_cell.angle_beta   90.00
_cell.angle_gamma   90.00
#
_symmetry.space_group_name_H-M   'P 1'
#
loop_
_entity.id
_entity.type
_entity.pdbx_description
1 polymer ?
#
loop_
_entity_poly.entity_id
_entity_poly.type
_entity_poly.pdbx_seq_one_letter_code
_entity_poly.pdbx_strand_id
1 'polypeptide(L)'
;GVPAVVLDLPGDWVEALALADEVAVMAGGRVLQVGPPDEVFSRPANAEVAAIVGVETVVTGRVAERKDALVALEVGNGRLWAVEASGRSGEFYLCIRAEDVTLEIGAQPGSSARNHLAGTVTNVRPAGPVSRVTVDCGFALTALVTRQAAQDLALQPGTPVTATVKASAV
;
A
#
# COMPACT_ATOMS: atom_id res chain seq x y z
N GLY A 1 19.38 17.43 -22.66
CA GLY A 1 18.41 16.39 -22.87
C GLY A 1 18.38 15.49 -21.66
N VAL A 2 17.26 15.41 -21.01
CA VAL A 2 17.06 14.51 -19.86
C VAL A 2 16.87 13.10 -20.42
N PRO A 3 17.67 12.08 -20.03
CA PRO A 3 17.42 10.73 -20.46
C PRO A 3 16.14 10.21 -19.79
N ALA A 4 15.09 10.02 -20.58
CA ALA A 4 13.88 9.36 -20.10
C ALA A 4 14.13 7.84 -20.10
N VAL A 5 14.02 7.19 -18.97
CA VAL A 5 13.99 5.73 -18.86
C VAL A 5 12.53 5.29 -18.91
N VAL A 6 12.15 4.57 -19.97
CA VAL A 6 10.84 3.94 -20.08
C VAL A 6 10.94 2.54 -19.50
N LEU A 7 10.26 2.29 -18.40
CA LEU A 7 10.16 0.98 -17.78
C LEU A 7 8.86 0.32 -18.22
N ASP A 8 8.96 -0.79 -18.96
CA ASP A 8 7.82 -1.57 -19.45
C ASP A 8 7.71 -2.93 -18.74
N LEU A 9 8.25 -3.08 -17.53
CA LEU A 9 8.30 -4.37 -16.82
C LEU A 9 7.93 -4.25 -15.34
N PRO A 10 7.16 -5.21 -14.83
CA PRO A 10 6.99 -5.36 -13.39
C PRO A 10 8.28 -5.88 -12.77
N GLY A 11 9.02 -5.03 -12.06
CA GLY A 11 10.17 -5.45 -11.26
C GLY A 11 11.35 -4.49 -11.18
N ASP A 12 11.56 -3.61 -12.16
CA ASP A 12 12.78 -2.77 -12.22
C ASP A 12 12.63 -1.34 -11.68
N TRP A 13 11.58 -1.09 -10.90
CA TRP A 13 11.34 0.23 -10.31
C TRP A 13 12.43 0.66 -9.31
N VAL A 14 13.17 -0.29 -8.71
CA VAL A 14 14.31 0.01 -7.82
C VAL A 14 15.43 0.73 -8.57
N GLU A 15 15.71 0.33 -9.80
CA GLU A 15 16.70 1.01 -10.66
C GLU A 15 16.19 2.39 -11.10
N ALA A 16 14.89 2.52 -11.40
CA ALA A 16 14.30 3.81 -11.74
C ALA A 16 14.38 4.79 -10.57
N LEU A 17 14.09 4.36 -9.35
CA LEU A 17 14.21 5.16 -8.13
C LEU A 17 15.65 5.63 -7.88
N ALA A 18 16.65 4.82 -8.26
CA ALA A 18 18.04 5.11 -7.99
C ALA A 18 18.69 6.01 -9.05
N LEU A 19 18.19 6.03 -10.29
CA LEU A 19 18.89 6.62 -11.43
C LEU A 19 18.11 7.71 -12.18
N ALA A 20 16.79 7.79 -12.03
CA ALA A 20 15.95 8.71 -12.79
C ALA A 20 15.70 10.02 -12.05
N ASP A 21 15.82 11.15 -12.75
CA ASP A 21 15.37 12.45 -12.28
C ASP A 21 13.83 12.56 -12.38
N GLU A 22 13.25 11.95 -13.43
CA GLU A 22 11.80 11.88 -13.66
C GLU A 22 11.41 10.51 -14.20
N VAL A 23 10.22 10.05 -13.83
CA VAL A 23 9.59 8.81 -14.29
C VAL A 23 8.29 9.14 -15.01
N ALA A 24 8.05 8.53 -16.16
CA ALA A 24 6.79 8.57 -16.87
C ALA A 24 6.10 7.19 -16.80
N VAL A 25 4.90 7.14 -16.22
CA VAL A 25 4.05 5.95 -16.22
C VAL A 25 3.18 5.98 -17.48
N MET A 26 3.21 4.88 -18.22
CA MET A 26 2.49 4.75 -19.49
C MET A 26 1.63 3.49 -19.52
N ALA A 27 0.45 3.60 -20.12
CA ALA A 27 -0.40 2.46 -20.46
C ALA A 27 -1.16 2.74 -21.75
N GLY A 28 -1.37 1.70 -22.56
CA GLY A 28 -2.12 1.79 -23.82
C GLY A 28 -1.58 2.86 -24.78
N GLY A 29 -0.26 3.10 -24.78
CA GLY A 29 0.39 4.13 -25.62
C GLY A 29 0.16 5.58 -25.15
N ARG A 30 -0.36 5.79 -23.94
CA ARG A 30 -0.58 7.12 -23.35
C ARG A 30 0.23 7.30 -22.09
N VAL A 31 0.74 8.51 -21.87
CA VAL A 31 1.37 8.89 -20.59
C VAL A 31 0.25 9.16 -19.59
N LEU A 32 0.30 8.50 -18.46
CA LEU A 32 -0.68 8.60 -17.36
C LEU A 32 -0.22 9.56 -16.27
N GLN A 33 1.08 9.53 -15.96
CA GLN A 33 1.70 10.41 -14.96
C GLN A 33 3.18 10.59 -15.28
N VAL A 34 3.71 11.79 -15.00
CA VAL A 34 5.14 12.12 -15.06
C VAL A 34 5.50 12.90 -13.81
N GLY A 35 6.65 12.61 -13.23
CA GLY A 35 7.20 13.35 -12.10
C GLY A 35 8.42 12.67 -11.47
N PRO A 36 8.97 13.24 -10.40
CA PRO A 36 10.03 12.61 -9.63
C PRO A 36 9.62 11.21 -9.17
N PRO A 37 10.55 10.23 -9.14
CA PRO A 37 10.24 8.86 -8.75
C PRO A 37 9.49 8.74 -7.43
N ASP A 38 9.97 9.43 -6.39
CA ASP A 38 9.38 9.44 -5.07
C ASP A 38 7.91 9.93 -5.09
N GLU A 39 7.58 10.92 -5.91
CA GLU A 39 6.22 11.41 -6.08
C GLU A 39 5.34 10.42 -6.84
N VAL A 40 5.82 9.89 -7.96
CA VAL A 40 5.05 8.96 -8.80
C VAL A 40 4.74 7.66 -8.06
N PHE A 41 5.69 7.14 -7.28
CA PHE A 41 5.53 5.89 -6.53
C PHE A 41 4.79 6.05 -5.20
N SER A 42 4.88 7.21 -4.54
CA SER A 42 4.18 7.47 -3.29
C SER A 42 2.82 8.14 -3.46
N ARG A 43 2.59 8.82 -4.60
CA ARG A 43 1.37 9.57 -4.91
C ARG A 43 0.87 9.30 -6.33
N PRO A 44 0.47 8.06 -6.63
CA PRO A 44 -0.08 7.74 -7.94
C PRO A 44 -1.32 8.58 -8.22
N ALA A 45 -1.39 9.17 -9.41
CA ALA A 45 -2.44 10.11 -9.82
C ALA A 45 -3.83 9.48 -9.90
N ASN A 46 -3.89 8.16 -10.09
CA ASN A 46 -5.14 7.39 -10.17
C ASN A 46 -4.87 5.90 -9.90
N ALA A 47 -5.95 5.11 -9.83
CA ALA A 47 -5.88 3.67 -9.55
C ALA A 47 -5.13 2.87 -10.63
N GLU A 48 -5.15 3.32 -11.90
CA GLU A 48 -4.42 2.66 -12.99
C GLU A 48 -2.90 2.83 -12.81
N VAL A 49 -2.45 4.04 -12.49
CA VAL A 49 -1.04 4.30 -12.15
C VAL A 49 -0.64 3.51 -10.90
N ALA A 50 -1.44 3.52 -9.85
CA ALA A 50 -1.18 2.78 -8.62
C ALA A 50 -0.96 1.27 -8.88
N ALA A 51 -1.79 0.68 -9.73
CA ALA A 51 -1.64 -0.72 -10.13
C ALA A 51 -0.34 -0.98 -10.90
N ILE A 52 0.07 -0.06 -11.78
CA ILE A 52 1.31 -0.18 -12.58
C ILE A 52 2.54 -0.04 -11.68
N VAL A 53 2.54 0.92 -10.75
CA VAL A 53 3.67 1.14 -9.82
C VAL A 53 3.72 0.17 -8.64
N GLY A 54 2.85 -0.83 -8.64
CA GLY A 54 2.89 -1.93 -7.66
C GLY A 54 2.20 -1.62 -6.33
N VAL A 55 1.30 -0.66 -6.28
CA VAL A 55 0.43 -0.44 -5.13
C VAL A 55 -0.77 -1.39 -5.23
N GLU A 56 -0.85 -2.34 -4.30
CA GLU A 56 -1.88 -3.38 -4.33
C GLU A 56 -3.20 -2.96 -3.66
N THR A 57 -3.13 -2.03 -2.72
CA THR A 57 -4.32 -1.53 -2.02
C THR A 57 -4.48 -0.05 -2.25
N VAL A 58 -5.56 0.33 -2.93
CA VAL A 58 -5.98 1.73 -3.13
C VAL A 58 -7.39 1.86 -2.57
N VAL A 59 -7.55 2.70 -1.57
CA VAL A 59 -8.86 2.96 -0.95
C VAL A 59 -9.09 4.46 -0.83
N THR A 60 -10.35 4.87 -0.82
CA THR A 60 -10.72 6.26 -0.56
C THR A 60 -11.00 6.45 0.91
N GLY A 61 -10.54 7.58 1.45
CA GLY A 61 -10.78 7.96 2.84
C GLY A 61 -11.11 9.45 2.97
N ARG A 62 -11.88 9.77 3.99
CA ARG A 62 -12.21 11.16 4.36
C ARG A 62 -11.51 11.53 5.65
N VAL A 63 -10.99 12.76 5.71
CA VAL A 63 -10.34 13.26 6.94
C VAL A 63 -11.35 13.33 8.08
N ALA A 64 -11.04 12.60 9.16
CA ALA A 64 -11.81 12.60 10.40
C ALA A 64 -11.13 13.46 11.48
N GLU A 65 -9.79 13.39 11.57
CA GLU A 65 -9.04 14.05 12.64
C GLU A 65 -7.63 14.41 12.16
N ARG A 66 -7.05 15.48 12.70
CA ARG A 66 -5.65 15.83 12.53
C ARG A 66 -4.98 16.00 13.89
N LYS A 67 -3.80 15.39 14.05
CA LYS A 67 -3.05 15.48 15.29
C LYS A 67 -1.56 15.22 15.05
N ASP A 68 -0.70 16.13 15.49
CA ASP A 68 0.77 15.96 15.53
C ASP A 68 1.38 15.51 14.18
N ALA A 69 1.05 16.22 13.10
CA ALA A 69 1.43 15.90 11.72
C ALA A 69 0.91 14.52 11.20
N LEU A 70 -0.07 13.96 11.87
CA LEU A 70 -0.83 12.80 11.43
C LEU A 70 -2.25 13.19 11.07
N VAL A 71 -2.79 12.48 10.09
CA VAL A 71 -4.20 12.57 9.72
C VAL A 71 -4.85 11.21 9.89
N ALA A 72 -6.00 11.19 10.58
CA ALA A 72 -6.87 10.04 10.62
C ALA A 72 -7.90 10.14 9.51
N LEU A 73 -8.04 9.10 8.72
CA LEU A 73 -8.99 9.00 7.61
C LEU A 73 -9.99 7.88 7.88
N GLU A 74 -11.27 8.15 7.67
CA GLU A 74 -12.32 7.13 7.66
C GLU A 74 -12.28 6.40 6.32
N VAL A 75 -12.15 5.07 6.38
CA VAL A 75 -12.08 4.17 5.23
C VAL A 75 -13.02 3.00 5.47
N GLY A 76 -14.07 2.89 4.66
CA GLY A 76 -15.11 1.90 4.90
C GLY A 76 -15.69 2.03 6.31
N ASN A 77 -15.60 0.98 7.11
CA ASN A 77 -16.04 0.97 8.51
C ASN A 77 -14.88 1.17 9.50
N GLY A 78 -13.67 1.45 9.02
CA GLY A 78 -12.46 1.59 9.82
C GLY A 78 -11.83 2.98 9.77
N ARG A 79 -10.71 3.10 10.45
CA ARG A 79 -9.90 4.32 10.49
C ARG A 79 -8.44 3.98 10.21
N LEU A 80 -7.81 4.77 9.36
CA LEU A 80 -6.39 4.70 9.06
C LEU A 80 -5.69 6.01 9.44
N TRP A 81 -4.51 5.90 10.02
CA TRP A 81 -3.62 7.02 10.27
C TRP A 81 -2.57 7.08 9.16
N ALA A 82 -2.37 8.26 8.61
CA ALA A 82 -1.34 8.57 7.63
C ALA A 82 -0.52 9.78 8.10
N VAL A 83 0.68 9.95 7.54
CA VAL A 83 1.44 11.19 7.71
C VAL A 83 0.80 12.29 6.87
N GLU A 84 0.53 13.44 7.47
CA GLU A 84 -0.09 14.55 6.77
C GLU A 84 0.86 15.16 5.74
N ALA A 85 0.51 15.06 4.46
CA ALA A 85 1.34 15.55 3.37
C ALA A 85 1.02 17.00 2.92
N SER A 86 -0.17 17.55 3.21
CA SER A 86 -0.59 18.76 2.50
C SER A 86 -1.65 19.67 3.13
N GLY A 87 -2.14 19.44 4.33
CA GLY A 87 -3.20 20.28 4.94
C GLY A 87 -4.51 20.38 4.15
N ARG A 88 -4.69 19.59 3.10
CA ARG A 88 -5.89 19.57 2.26
C ARG A 88 -7.08 18.97 3.00
N SER A 89 -8.26 19.46 2.72
CA SER A 89 -9.52 18.89 3.20
C SER A 89 -10.20 18.12 2.07
N GLY A 90 -10.97 17.08 2.39
CA GLY A 90 -11.74 16.34 1.40
C GLY A 90 -11.48 14.83 1.43
N GLU A 91 -11.69 14.22 0.30
CA GLU A 91 -11.48 12.80 0.07
C GLU A 91 -10.08 12.57 -0.50
N PHE A 92 -9.43 11.52 -0.01
CA PHE A 92 -8.08 11.14 -0.41
C PHE A 92 -8.05 9.71 -0.90
N TYR A 93 -7.16 9.42 -1.84
CA TYR A 93 -6.73 8.07 -2.13
C TYR A 93 -5.61 7.70 -1.17
N LEU A 94 -5.76 6.57 -0.48
CA LEU A 94 -4.73 5.96 0.35
C LEU A 94 -4.15 4.78 -0.40
N CYS A 95 -2.84 4.79 -0.54
CA CYS A 95 -2.09 3.82 -1.31
C CYS A 95 -1.22 3.01 -0.35
N ILE A 96 -1.51 1.73 -0.19
CA ILE A 96 -0.75 0.84 0.71
C ILE A 96 -0.11 -0.26 -0.12
N ARG A 97 1.21 -0.43 0.02
CA ARG A 97 1.94 -1.51 -0.61
C ARG A 97 1.81 -2.78 0.21
N ALA A 98 1.67 -3.91 -0.45
CA ALA A 98 1.53 -5.19 0.23
C ALA A 98 2.74 -5.57 1.09
N GLU A 99 3.93 -5.11 0.74
CA GLU A 99 5.17 -5.31 1.50
C GLU A 99 5.23 -4.51 2.82
N ASP A 100 4.45 -3.42 2.93
CA ASP A 100 4.36 -2.59 4.13
C ASP A 100 3.31 -3.10 5.13
N VAL A 101 2.60 -4.17 4.79
CA VAL A 101 1.58 -4.78 5.63
C VAL A 101 2.16 -5.99 6.36
N THR A 102 2.17 -5.94 7.68
CA THR A 102 2.52 -7.09 8.53
C THR A 102 1.24 -7.78 9.01
N LEU A 103 1.22 -9.11 9.00
CA LEU A 103 0.12 -9.91 9.53
C LEU A 103 0.55 -10.60 10.83
N GLU A 104 -0.33 -10.54 11.82
CA GLU A 104 -0.12 -11.13 13.16
C GLU A 104 -1.36 -11.91 13.59
N ILE A 105 -1.16 -12.97 14.37
CA ILE A 105 -2.23 -13.69 15.07
C ILE A 105 -2.35 -13.12 16.48
N GLY A 106 -3.51 -12.58 16.80
CA GLY A 106 -3.75 -11.94 18.10
C GLY A 106 -3.24 -10.50 18.17
N ALA A 107 -3.45 -9.85 19.31
CA ALA A 107 -2.99 -8.49 19.56
C ALA A 107 -1.55 -8.51 20.07
N GLN A 108 -0.65 -7.81 19.39
CA GLN A 108 0.73 -7.59 19.86
C GLN A 108 0.84 -6.18 20.44
N PRO A 109 1.06 -6.01 21.77
CA PRO A 109 1.29 -4.70 22.35
C PRO A 109 2.70 -4.19 22.03
N GLY A 110 2.85 -2.88 21.87
CA GLY A 110 4.17 -2.23 21.78
C GLY A 110 4.75 -2.07 20.38
N SER A 111 3.91 -1.95 19.36
CA SER A 111 4.33 -1.64 17.98
C SER A 111 4.42 -0.14 17.74
N SER A 112 5.37 0.29 16.88
CA SER A 112 5.44 1.65 16.33
C SER A 112 4.45 1.90 15.19
N ALA A 113 3.80 0.86 14.67
CA ALA A 113 2.71 0.98 13.72
C ALA A 113 1.51 1.65 14.39
N ARG A 114 0.90 2.61 13.69
CA ARG A 114 -0.29 3.30 14.18
C ARG A 114 -1.58 2.63 13.75
N ASN A 115 -1.52 1.86 12.68
CA ASN A 115 -2.67 1.16 12.14
C ASN A 115 -2.60 -0.31 12.55
N HIS A 116 -3.58 -0.74 13.35
CA HIS A 116 -3.79 -2.13 13.76
C HIS A 116 -5.23 -2.49 13.34
N LEU A 117 -5.35 -3.19 12.25
CA LEU A 117 -6.61 -3.50 11.61
C LEU A 117 -6.98 -4.95 11.87
N ALA A 118 -7.98 -5.18 12.70
CA ALA A 118 -8.55 -6.51 12.85
C ALA A 118 -9.23 -6.91 11.53
N GLY A 119 -8.98 -8.09 11.05
CA GLY A 119 -9.53 -8.56 9.79
C GLY A 119 -9.57 -10.07 9.69
N THR A 120 -10.13 -10.54 8.60
CA THR A 120 -10.21 -11.97 8.27
C THR A 120 -9.57 -12.21 6.91
N VAL A 121 -8.72 -13.21 6.83
CA VAL A 121 -8.12 -13.63 5.55
C VAL A 121 -9.23 -14.10 4.61
N THR A 122 -9.28 -13.53 3.42
CA THR A 122 -10.25 -13.90 2.37
C THR A 122 -9.60 -14.73 1.27
N ASN A 123 -8.30 -14.53 1.03
CA ASN A 123 -7.59 -15.23 -0.03
C ASN A 123 -6.10 -15.36 0.29
N VAL A 124 -5.48 -16.47 -0.12
CA VAL A 124 -4.03 -16.70 -0.07
C VAL A 124 -3.57 -17.24 -1.41
N ARG A 125 -2.70 -16.51 -2.10
CA ARG A 125 -2.16 -16.89 -3.41
C ARG A 125 -0.65 -16.98 -3.35
N PRO A 126 -0.06 -18.14 -3.61
CA PRO A 126 1.39 -18.27 -3.77
C PRO A 126 1.91 -17.44 -4.95
N ALA A 127 3.03 -16.75 -4.75
CA ALA A 127 3.73 -15.95 -5.76
C ALA A 127 5.25 -16.17 -5.61
N GLY A 128 5.74 -17.30 -6.11
CA GLY A 128 7.14 -17.70 -5.97
C GLY A 128 7.54 -17.95 -4.50
N PRO A 129 8.56 -17.23 -3.97
CA PRO A 129 9.02 -17.38 -2.58
C PRO A 129 8.10 -16.73 -1.54
N VAL A 130 7.14 -15.94 -1.99
CA VAL A 130 6.17 -15.22 -1.16
C VAL A 130 4.74 -15.69 -1.40
N SER A 131 3.81 -15.22 -0.58
CA SER A 131 2.38 -15.40 -0.72
C SER A 131 1.70 -14.04 -0.62
N ARG A 132 0.76 -13.77 -1.55
CA ARG A 132 -0.17 -12.65 -1.44
C ARG A 132 -1.35 -13.07 -0.60
N VAL A 133 -1.61 -12.34 0.45
CA VAL A 133 -2.71 -12.59 1.38
C VAL A 133 -3.65 -11.40 1.33
N THR A 134 -4.90 -11.63 1.00
CA THR A 134 -5.94 -10.61 1.06
C THR A 134 -6.70 -10.75 2.36
N VAL A 135 -6.85 -9.65 3.08
CA VAL A 135 -7.55 -9.56 4.37
C VAL A 135 -8.69 -8.57 4.21
N ASP A 136 -9.87 -8.95 4.68
CA ASP A 136 -11.00 -8.04 4.83
C ASP A 136 -10.91 -7.35 6.21
N CYS A 137 -10.58 -6.06 6.19
CA CYS A 137 -10.53 -5.17 7.36
C CYS A 137 -11.64 -4.13 7.34
N GLY A 138 -12.79 -4.42 6.70
CA GLY A 138 -13.81 -3.45 6.31
C GLY A 138 -13.52 -2.84 4.93
N PHE A 139 -12.39 -3.15 4.38
CA PHE A 139 -11.94 -2.97 3.00
C PHE A 139 -10.90 -4.07 2.70
N ALA A 140 -10.70 -4.36 1.42
CA ALA A 140 -9.73 -5.37 1.01
C ALA A 140 -8.30 -4.80 1.14
N LEU A 141 -7.49 -5.38 2.03
CA LEU A 141 -6.08 -5.06 2.24
C LEU A 141 -5.23 -6.24 1.78
N THR A 142 -4.22 -5.97 0.96
CA THR A 142 -3.28 -7.00 0.50
C THR A 142 -1.98 -6.91 1.30
N ALA A 143 -1.50 -8.07 1.76
CA ALA A 143 -0.19 -8.24 2.38
C ALA A 143 0.69 -9.18 1.56
N LEU A 144 1.99 -8.94 1.55
CA LEU A 144 3.00 -9.82 0.97
C LEU A 144 3.81 -10.45 2.09
N VAL A 145 3.68 -11.74 2.28
CA VAL A 145 4.38 -12.49 3.33
C VAL A 145 5.24 -13.59 2.72
N THR A 146 6.29 -14.03 3.42
CA THR A 146 7.05 -15.19 2.96
C THR A 146 6.16 -16.45 2.99
N ARG A 147 6.45 -17.41 2.12
CA ARG A 147 5.72 -18.69 2.14
C ARG A 147 5.81 -19.38 3.50
N GLN A 148 6.99 -19.30 4.16
CA GLN A 148 7.19 -19.85 5.48
C GLN A 148 6.29 -19.18 6.52
N ALA A 149 6.24 -17.83 6.55
CA ALA A 149 5.37 -17.10 7.46
C ALA A 149 3.88 -17.43 7.25
N ALA A 150 3.45 -17.59 5.99
CA ALA A 150 2.08 -18.01 5.71
C ALA A 150 1.75 -19.41 6.28
N GLN A 151 2.72 -20.33 6.28
CA GLN A 151 2.58 -21.66 6.86
C GLN A 151 2.61 -21.60 8.39
N ASP A 152 3.58 -20.88 8.99
CA ASP A 152 3.74 -20.77 10.44
C ASP A 152 2.52 -20.13 11.10
N LEU A 153 1.90 -19.16 10.44
CA LEU A 153 0.68 -18.51 10.87
C LEU A 153 -0.61 -19.24 10.43
N ALA A 154 -0.47 -20.39 9.74
CA ALA A 154 -1.59 -21.18 9.20
C ALA A 154 -2.62 -20.32 8.45
N LEU A 155 -2.14 -19.39 7.62
CA LEU A 155 -2.99 -18.45 6.89
C LEU A 155 -3.83 -19.17 5.83
N GLN A 156 -5.15 -19.10 5.98
CA GLN A 156 -6.13 -19.62 5.03
C GLN A 156 -7.40 -18.77 5.08
N PRO A 157 -8.27 -18.84 4.08
CA PRO A 157 -9.55 -18.16 4.13
C PRO A 157 -10.31 -18.48 5.42
N GLY A 158 -10.75 -17.43 6.13
CA GLY A 158 -11.40 -17.53 7.44
C GLY A 158 -10.46 -17.34 8.64
N THR A 159 -9.13 -17.30 8.47
CA THR A 159 -8.20 -17.04 9.58
C THR A 159 -8.34 -15.60 10.06
N PRO A 160 -8.64 -15.36 11.35
CA PRO A 160 -8.62 -14.01 11.93
C PRO A 160 -7.17 -13.54 12.12
N VAL A 161 -6.90 -12.32 11.69
CA VAL A 161 -5.57 -11.70 11.78
C VAL A 161 -5.67 -10.25 12.20
N THR A 162 -4.56 -9.70 12.69
CA THR A 162 -4.35 -8.25 12.81
C THR A 162 -3.37 -7.84 11.72
N ALA A 163 -3.79 -6.95 10.83
CA ALA A 163 -2.91 -6.32 9.86
C ALA A 163 -2.37 -5.02 10.44
N THR A 164 -1.04 -4.88 10.46
CA THR A 164 -0.37 -3.68 10.99
C THR A 164 0.32 -2.93 9.86
N VAL A 165 0.13 -1.60 9.84
CA VAL A 165 0.70 -0.70 8.83
C VAL A 165 1.20 0.57 9.53
N LYS A 166 2.42 1.02 9.19
CA LYS A 166 2.93 2.31 9.69
C LYS A 166 2.17 3.46 9.05
N ALA A 167 1.93 4.55 9.79
CA ALA A 167 1.32 5.76 9.25
C ALA A 167 2.15 6.40 8.13
N SER A 168 3.45 6.16 8.10
CA SER A 168 4.36 6.62 7.03
C SER A 168 4.30 5.79 5.74
N ALA A 169 3.57 4.68 5.75
CA ALA A 169 3.41 3.77 4.62
C ALA A 169 1.98 3.82 4.03
N VAL A 170 1.19 4.86 4.41
CA VAL A 170 -0.17 5.09 3.96
C VAL A 170 -0.24 6.38 3.14
#